data_0482e02a68665fca08e45253a366d03c
#
_entry.id   0482e02a68665fca08e45253a366d03c
#
_cell.length_a   1.000
_cell.length_b   1.000
_cell.length_c   1.000
_cell.angle_alpha   90.00
_cell.angle_beta   90.00
_cell.angle_gamma   90.00
#
_symmetry.space_group_name_H-M   'P 1'
#
loop_
_entity.id
_entity.type
_entity.pdbx_description
1 polymer ?
#
loop_
_entity_poly.entity_id
_entity_poly.type
_entity_poly.pdbx_seq_one_letter_code
_entity_poly.pdbx_strand_id
1 'polypeptide(L)'
;MKVFCIGTWKTGTTSMGKALHIIMKGKHQKWEHKNRVLYFNNKWEKIIKISRRHRTFDDTPWNCIDVWPKLKEMYPNSKYVLTIREEEEWFRSMVKWY
;
A
#
# COMPACT_ATOMS: atom_id res chain seq x y z
N MET A 1 -7.29 11.71 8.32
CA MET A 1 -6.54 11.66 7.05
C MET A 1 -5.87 10.30 6.90
N LYS A 2 -5.97 9.72 5.74
CA LYS A 2 -5.29 8.47 5.41
C LYS A 2 -4.12 8.73 4.46
N VAL A 3 -3.08 7.90 4.55
CA VAL A 3 -1.90 8.00 3.70
C VAL A 3 -1.67 6.65 3.02
N PHE A 4 -1.62 6.66 1.71
CA PHE A 4 -1.39 5.47 0.89
C PHE A 4 -0.03 5.56 0.22
N CYS A 5 0.81 4.57 0.49
CA CYS A 5 2.08 4.42 -0.21
C CYS A 5 1.81 3.55 -1.45
N ILE A 6 1.87 4.16 -2.62
CA ILE A 6 1.47 3.53 -3.88
C ILE A 6 2.62 3.06 -4.75
N GLY A 7 3.82 3.03 -4.19
CA GLY A 7 4.99 2.50 -4.89
C GLY A 7 4.92 0.99 -5.12
N THR A 8 5.60 0.53 -6.16
CA THR A 8 5.69 -0.89 -6.45
C THR A 8 6.67 -1.61 -5.50
N TRP A 9 6.71 -2.93 -5.59
CA TRP A 9 7.60 -3.75 -4.76
C TRP A 9 9.06 -3.33 -4.92
N LYS A 10 9.82 -3.48 -3.84
CA LYS A 10 11.26 -3.19 -3.82
C LYS A 10 11.61 -1.74 -4.11
N THR A 11 10.70 -0.82 -3.82
CA THR A 11 10.93 0.63 -3.92
C THR A 11 11.01 1.32 -2.55
N GLY A 12 11.22 0.55 -1.47
CA GLY A 12 11.32 1.09 -0.13
C GLY A 12 10.00 1.21 0.61
N THR A 13 8.97 0.48 0.18
CA THR A 13 7.63 0.55 0.77
C THR A 13 7.60 0.14 2.24
N THR A 14 8.37 -0.89 2.63
CA THR A 14 8.42 -1.34 4.02
C THR A 14 8.97 -0.25 4.94
N SER A 15 10.08 0.36 4.55
CA SER A 15 10.69 1.45 5.34
C SER A 15 9.77 2.66 5.42
N MET A 16 9.13 3.02 4.31
CA MET A 16 8.17 4.11 4.27
C MET A 16 6.96 3.82 5.15
N GLY A 17 6.46 2.59 5.13
CA GLY A 17 5.34 2.18 5.97
C GLY A 17 5.65 2.31 7.45
N LYS A 18 6.83 1.88 7.88
CA LYS A 18 7.27 2.03 9.26
C LYS A 18 7.36 3.50 9.68
N ALA A 19 7.92 4.34 8.81
CA ALA A 19 8.02 5.77 9.07
C ALA A 19 6.64 6.41 9.19
N LEU A 20 5.72 6.08 8.30
CA LEU A 20 4.35 6.59 8.33
C LEU A 20 3.62 6.15 9.61
N HIS A 21 3.80 4.91 10.03
CA HIS A 21 3.19 4.42 11.26
C HIS A 21 3.66 5.21 12.49
N ILE A 22 4.94 5.50 12.56
CA ILE A 22 5.52 6.29 13.67
C ILE A 22 5.02 7.73 13.62
N ILE A 23 5.08 8.37 12.47
CA ILE A 23 4.71 9.78 12.29
C ILE A 23 3.23 10.01 12.50
N MET A 24 2.40 9.18 11.91
CA MET A 24 0.94 9.34 11.93
C MET A 24 0.28 8.82 13.20
N LYS A 25 1.01 8.06 14.03
CA LYS A 25 0.51 7.49 15.29
C LYS A 25 -0.81 6.75 15.11
N GLY A 26 -0.96 6.07 13.98
CA GLY A 26 -2.16 5.33 13.65
C GLY A 26 -1.86 3.89 13.27
N LYS A 27 -2.92 3.13 13.02
CA LYS A 27 -2.77 1.75 12.57
C LYS A 27 -2.26 1.72 11.13
N HIS A 28 -1.17 1.01 10.92
CA HIS A 28 -0.57 0.81 9.61
C HIS A 28 -0.96 -0.55 9.03
N GLN A 29 -1.40 -0.56 7.77
CA GLN A 29 -1.70 -1.79 7.04
C GLN A 29 -0.56 -2.07 6.07
N LYS A 30 0.24 -3.06 6.41
CA LYS A 30 1.34 -3.55 5.58
C LYS A 30 0.89 -4.74 4.72
N TRP A 31 1.82 -5.31 3.95
CA TRP A 31 1.53 -6.51 3.19
C TRP A 31 1.13 -7.66 4.12
N GLU A 32 0.03 -8.33 3.78
CA GLU A 32 -0.42 -9.55 4.43
C GLU A 32 -0.99 -10.48 3.38
N HIS A 33 -0.69 -11.77 3.50
CA HIS A 33 -1.16 -12.76 2.55
C HIS A 33 -2.70 -12.77 2.44
N LYS A 34 -3.39 -12.65 3.55
CA LYS A 34 -4.86 -12.63 3.56
C LYS A 34 -5.44 -11.51 2.71
N ASN A 35 -4.81 -10.33 2.71
CA ASN A 35 -5.26 -9.20 1.92
C ASN A 35 -5.08 -9.44 0.42
N ARG A 36 -3.98 -10.09 0.06
CA ARG A 36 -3.74 -10.50 -1.31
C ARG A 36 -4.79 -11.49 -1.79
N VAL A 37 -5.14 -12.47 -0.95
CA VAL A 37 -6.19 -13.43 -1.27
C VAL A 37 -7.53 -12.73 -1.46
N LEU A 38 -7.89 -11.79 -0.59
CA LEU A 38 -9.11 -10.99 -0.73
C LEU A 38 -9.13 -10.23 -2.05
N TYR A 39 -8.00 -9.62 -2.42
CA TYR A 39 -7.88 -8.88 -3.67
C TYR A 39 -8.09 -9.77 -4.89
N PHE A 40 -7.41 -10.90 -4.97
CA PHE A 40 -7.53 -11.82 -6.11
C PHE A 40 -8.88 -12.50 -6.20
N ASN A 41 -9.63 -12.57 -5.10
CA ASN A 41 -10.97 -13.14 -5.08
C ASN A 41 -12.07 -12.07 -5.15
N ASN A 42 -11.71 -10.84 -5.47
CA ASN A 42 -12.64 -9.71 -5.62
C ASN A 42 -13.50 -9.45 -4.39
N LYS A 43 -12.95 -9.66 -3.19
CA LYS A 43 -13.65 -9.43 -1.93
C LYS A 43 -13.58 -7.95 -1.54
N TRP A 44 -14.12 -7.11 -2.40
CA TRP A 44 -14.03 -5.66 -2.29
C TRP A 44 -14.57 -5.10 -0.97
N GLU A 45 -15.70 -5.59 -0.50
CA GLU A 45 -16.29 -5.12 0.75
C GLU A 45 -15.37 -5.34 1.95
N LYS A 46 -14.66 -6.47 1.98
CA LYS A 46 -13.70 -6.78 3.04
C LYS A 46 -12.47 -5.88 2.97
N ILE A 47 -12.01 -5.56 1.76
CA ILE A 47 -10.90 -4.63 1.54
C ILE A 47 -11.29 -3.24 2.06
N ILE A 48 -12.49 -2.77 1.73
CA ILE A 48 -13.00 -1.49 2.23
C ILE A 48 -13.07 -1.49 3.76
N LYS A 49 -13.54 -2.56 4.36
CA LYS A 49 -13.63 -2.68 5.81
C LYS A 49 -12.27 -2.55 6.48
N ILE A 50 -11.24 -3.17 5.92
CA ILE A 50 -9.86 -3.04 6.40
C ILE A 50 -9.39 -1.60 6.26
N SER A 51 -9.68 -0.95 5.14
CA SER A 51 -9.29 0.44 4.90
C SER A 51 -9.86 1.41 5.93
N ARG A 52 -11.06 1.15 6.43
CA ARG A 52 -11.70 1.99 7.45
C ARG A 52 -11.02 1.92 8.81
N ARG A 53 -10.34 0.81 9.10
CA ARG A 53 -9.71 0.55 10.39
C ARG A 53 -8.26 1.04 10.49
N HIS A 54 -7.67 1.47 9.37
CA HIS A 54 -6.27 1.83 9.32
C HIS A 54 -6.11 3.25 8.79
N ARG A 55 -4.96 3.86 9.05
CA ARG A 55 -4.66 5.23 8.62
C ARG A 55 -3.56 5.30 7.56
N THR A 56 -2.64 4.35 7.58
CA THR A 56 -1.55 4.30 6.61
C THR A 56 -1.50 2.93 5.97
N PHE A 57 -1.10 2.89 4.71
CA PHE A 57 -1.18 1.68 3.90
C PHE A 57 0.05 1.58 2.99
N ASP A 58 0.56 0.37 2.82
CA ASP A 58 1.56 0.08 1.80
C ASP A 58 1.33 -1.30 1.19
N ASP A 59 1.99 -1.56 0.07
CA ASP A 59 1.97 -2.84 -0.63
C ASP A 59 0.58 -3.25 -1.14
N THR A 60 0.43 -4.49 -1.59
CA THR A 60 -0.83 -5.02 -2.15
C THR A 60 -1.87 -5.25 -1.06
N PRO A 61 -3.13 -4.86 -1.27
CA PRO A 61 -3.73 -4.33 -2.50
C PRO A 61 -3.69 -2.80 -2.63
N TRP A 62 -3.11 -2.10 -1.67
CA TRP A 62 -3.21 -0.64 -1.55
C TRP A 62 -2.49 0.10 -2.66
N ASN A 63 -1.46 -0.50 -3.26
CA ASN A 63 -0.70 0.08 -4.36
C ASN A 63 -1.25 -0.33 -5.74
N CYS A 64 -2.32 -1.11 -5.81
CA CYS A 64 -2.88 -1.57 -7.07
C CYS A 64 -3.70 -0.48 -7.75
N ILE A 65 -3.53 -0.37 -9.07
CA ILE A 65 -4.15 0.71 -9.85
C ILE A 65 -5.67 0.62 -9.92
N ASP A 66 -6.24 -0.54 -9.65
CA ASP A 66 -7.68 -0.73 -9.57
C ASP A 66 -8.23 -0.57 -8.16
N VAL A 67 -7.37 -0.32 -7.18
CA VAL A 67 -7.75 -0.19 -5.77
C VAL A 67 -7.59 1.23 -5.28
N TRP A 68 -6.37 1.80 -5.31
CA TRP A 68 -6.13 3.10 -4.71
C TRP A 68 -6.95 4.24 -5.32
N PRO A 69 -7.24 4.27 -6.65
CA PRO A 69 -8.09 5.33 -7.18
C PRO A 69 -9.50 5.31 -6.63
N LYS A 70 -10.06 4.12 -6.37
CA LYS A 70 -11.39 3.99 -5.76
C LYS A 70 -11.38 4.46 -4.31
N LEU A 71 -10.32 4.13 -3.57
CA LEU A 71 -10.16 4.59 -2.19
C LEU A 71 -9.94 6.10 -2.14
N LYS A 72 -9.33 6.68 -3.16
CA LYS A 72 -9.18 8.14 -3.28
C LYS A 72 -10.54 8.82 -3.33
N GLU A 73 -11.49 8.26 -4.07
CA GLU A 73 -12.85 8.79 -4.12
C GLU A 73 -13.55 8.68 -2.76
N MET A 74 -13.35 7.58 -2.04
CA MET A 74 -13.94 7.37 -0.72
C MET A 74 -13.31 8.26 0.36
N TYR A 75 -12.03 8.56 0.23
CA TYR A 75 -11.28 9.36 1.21
C TYR A 75 -10.61 10.54 0.52
N PRO A 76 -11.39 11.58 0.15
CA PRO A 76 -10.87 12.69 -0.67
C PRO A 76 -9.76 13.50 -0.02
N ASN A 77 -9.62 13.44 1.30
CA ASN A 77 -8.55 14.13 2.01
C ASN A 77 -7.30 13.28 2.22
N SER A 78 -7.23 12.12 1.54
CA SER A 78 -6.07 11.23 1.63
C SER A 78 -4.84 11.83 0.97
N LYS A 79 -3.66 11.39 1.42
CA LYS A 79 -2.38 11.71 0.81
C LYS A 79 -1.78 10.45 0.19
N TYR A 80 -1.00 10.66 -0.86
CA TYR A 80 -0.38 9.57 -1.62
C TYR A 80 1.11 9.78 -1.66
N VAL A 81 1.86 8.73 -1.33
CA VAL A 81 3.32 8.74 -1.38
C VAL A 81 3.74 7.71 -2.43
N LEU A 82 4.47 8.18 -3.44
CA LEU A 82 5.01 7.32 -4.47
C LEU A 82 6.49 7.07 -4.16
N THR A 83 6.81 5.83 -3.84
CA THR A 83 8.20 5.42 -3.70
C THR A 83 8.73 5.00 -5.06
N ILE A 84 9.88 5.54 -5.43
CA ILE A 84 10.53 5.23 -6.71
C ILE A 84 11.95 4.78 -6.44
N ARG A 85 12.47 4.00 -7.36
CA ARG A 85 13.82 3.50 -7.30
C ARG A 85 14.40 3.52 -8.72
N GLU A 86 15.70 3.71 -8.85
CA GLU A 86 16.34 3.65 -10.16
C GLU A 86 16.01 2.30 -10.82
N GLU A 87 15.67 2.32 -12.11
CA GLU A 87 15.11 1.18 -12.83
C GLU A 87 15.99 -0.06 -12.78
N GLU A 88 17.28 0.11 -13.01
CA GLU A 88 18.23 -1.00 -13.01
C GLU A 88 18.38 -1.61 -11.61
N GLU A 89 18.45 -0.77 -10.59
CA GLU A 89 18.53 -1.22 -9.20
C GLU A 89 17.27 -1.97 -8.80
N TRP A 90 16.10 -1.45 -9.23
CA TRP A 90 14.82 -2.09 -8.96
C TRP A 90 14.78 -3.47 -9.60
N PHE A 91 15.17 -3.58 -10.87
CA PHE A 91 15.19 -4.85 -11.59
C PHE A 91 16.11 -5.87 -10.91
N ARG A 92 17.31 -5.47 -10.55
CA ARG A 92 18.26 -6.33 -9.83
C ARG A 92 17.70 -6.81 -8.50
N SER A 93 17.03 -5.93 -7.78
CA SER A 93 16.39 -6.28 -6.51
C SER A 93 15.28 -7.32 -6.70
N MET A 94 14.47 -7.18 -7.74
CA MET A 94 13.40 -8.13 -8.06
C MET A 94 13.96 -9.50 -8.43
N VAL A 95 14.99 -9.54 -9.27
CA VAL A 95 15.65 -10.78 -9.67
C VAL A 95 16.26 -11.50 -8.47
N LYS A 96 16.90 -10.77 -7.60
CA LYS A 96 17.52 -11.33 -6.39
C LYS A 96 16.47 -11.90 -5.44
N TRP A 97 15.30 -11.26 -5.34
CA TRP A 97 14.22 -11.70 -4.47
C TRP A 97 13.52 -12.96 -5.02
N TYR A 98 13.31 -13.01 -6.33
CA TYR A 98 12.65 -14.12 -7.01
C TYR A 98 13.64 -15.05 -7.69
#